data_6d04f86ffede5c6186d7b685cb98766f
#
_entry.id   6d04f86ffede5c6186d7b685cb98766f
#
_cell.length_a   1.000
_cell.length_b   1.000
_cell.length_c   1.000
_cell.angle_alpha   90.00
_cell.angle_beta   90.00
_cell.angle_gamma   90.00
#
_symmetry.space_group_name_H-M   'P 1'
#
loop_
_entity.id
_entity.type
_entity.pdbx_description
1 polymer ?
#
loop_
_entity_poly.entity_id
_entity_poly.type
_entity_poly.pdbx_seq_one_letter_code
_entity_poly.pdbx_strand_id
1 'polypeptide(L)'
;MSKLQQYVQNAYQKNIADCTNEELYTALLNYTKEYSATKPVNDSKKKLYYISAEFLIGKLLSNNLINLGLYDDVKKELADAGKDLIEVEEVELEPSLGNGGLGRLAACFLDSIATLGLNGDGVGLNYHFGLFQQVLKNNEQTTIPNFWLSDQNWLVKSTRSYQVPFANFTLTSTLYDIDVPGYKTEKKNRLRLFDLDSVDSSLIEKGIDFDKTDIARNLTLFLYPDDSDKQGELLRIFQQYFMVSNGAQLIIDEAIEKGSNLHDLADYAVVQINDTHPSMVIPELIRLLTERGLEFDEAVNIVKSMTAYTNHTILAEALEKWPLEFLEEVVPHLVPIIKELDKRVKKVYKDPAVQIIDENDRVHMAHIDIHYGYAVNGVAHTNHYEGVTDPCDAGGKGCSCVPVSNSRETYELLIV
;
A
#
# COMPACT_ATOMS: atom_id res chain seq x y z
N MET A 1 -31.50 12.33 22.90
CA MET A 1 -30.84 11.04 22.67
C MET A 1 -29.57 11.34 21.89
N SER A 2 -28.43 10.89 22.35
CA SER A 2 -27.15 11.05 21.64
C SER A 2 -27.14 10.25 20.33
N LYS A 3 -26.17 10.53 19.47
CA LYS A 3 -26.03 9.75 18.23
C LYS A 3 -25.66 8.28 18.53
N LEU A 4 -24.72 8.04 19.46
CA LEU A 4 -24.35 6.67 19.85
C LEU A 4 -25.55 5.89 20.38
N GLN A 5 -26.36 6.48 21.30
CA GLN A 5 -27.58 5.84 21.80
C GLN A 5 -28.58 5.54 20.67
N GLN A 6 -28.64 6.37 19.61
CA GLN A 6 -29.49 6.10 18.44
C GLN A 6 -29.00 4.88 17.66
N TYR A 7 -27.68 4.74 17.45
CA TYR A 7 -27.09 3.55 16.80
C TYR A 7 -27.38 2.29 17.58
N VAL A 8 -27.15 2.31 18.90
CA VAL A 8 -27.44 1.19 19.79
C VAL A 8 -28.93 0.83 19.77
N GLN A 9 -29.81 1.85 19.84
CA GLN A 9 -31.26 1.62 19.82
C GLN A 9 -31.73 1.03 18.49
N ASN A 10 -31.20 1.52 17.38
CA ASN A 10 -31.57 1.05 16.05
C ASN A 10 -31.09 -0.40 15.79
N ALA A 11 -29.87 -0.72 16.21
CA ALA A 11 -29.26 -2.03 15.96
C ALA A 11 -29.74 -3.12 16.92
N TYR A 12 -29.90 -2.77 18.21
CA TYR A 12 -30.08 -3.77 19.28
C TYR A 12 -31.35 -3.56 20.10
N GLN A 13 -32.06 -2.45 19.93
CA GLN A 13 -33.24 -2.07 20.76
C GLN A 13 -32.92 -2.00 22.27
N LYS A 14 -31.70 -1.60 22.63
CA LYS A 14 -31.14 -1.52 23.99
C LYS A 14 -30.73 -0.10 24.34
N ASN A 15 -30.46 0.14 25.63
CA ASN A 15 -29.67 1.28 26.07
C ASN A 15 -28.19 0.91 26.09
N ILE A 16 -27.32 1.91 26.09
CA ILE A 16 -25.84 1.72 26.15
C ILE A 16 -25.47 0.85 27.36
N ALA A 17 -26.07 1.09 28.54
CA ALA A 17 -25.78 0.34 29.75
C ALA A 17 -26.07 -1.18 29.64
N ASP A 18 -27.03 -1.57 28.80
CA ASP A 18 -27.49 -2.95 28.63
C ASP A 18 -26.75 -3.72 27.53
N CYS A 19 -25.84 -3.04 26.78
CA CYS A 19 -25.09 -3.65 25.70
C CYS A 19 -23.84 -4.39 26.19
N THR A 20 -23.41 -5.39 25.42
CA THR A 20 -22.06 -5.98 25.56
C THR A 20 -20.99 -5.07 24.93
N ASN A 21 -19.71 -5.34 25.20
CA ASN A 21 -18.62 -4.57 24.60
C ASN A 21 -18.56 -4.78 23.07
N GLU A 22 -18.92 -5.98 22.57
CA GLU A 22 -19.00 -6.30 21.14
C GLU A 22 -20.11 -5.50 20.43
N GLU A 23 -21.28 -5.39 21.07
CA GLU A 23 -22.39 -4.59 20.56
C GLU A 23 -22.04 -3.09 20.54
N LEU A 24 -21.35 -2.61 21.58
CA LEU A 24 -20.88 -1.22 21.64
C LEU A 24 -19.78 -0.93 20.62
N TYR A 25 -18.81 -1.85 20.46
CA TYR A 25 -17.79 -1.72 19.42
C TYR A 25 -18.43 -1.62 18.03
N THR A 26 -19.35 -2.52 17.70
CA THR A 26 -20.05 -2.51 16.41
C THR A 26 -20.82 -1.20 16.19
N ALA A 27 -21.51 -0.70 17.20
CA ALA A 27 -22.22 0.58 17.12
C ALA A 27 -21.27 1.75 16.92
N LEU A 28 -20.14 1.78 17.64
CA LEU A 28 -19.10 2.81 17.52
C LEU A 28 -18.38 2.76 16.17
N LEU A 29 -18.05 1.56 15.68
CA LEU A 29 -17.47 1.36 14.34
C LEU A 29 -18.37 1.99 13.27
N ASN A 30 -19.67 1.63 13.26
CA ASN A 30 -20.62 2.13 12.29
C ASN A 30 -20.83 3.65 12.42
N TYR A 31 -20.97 4.15 13.63
CA TYR A 31 -21.09 5.59 13.91
C TYR A 31 -19.87 6.35 13.38
N THR A 32 -18.67 5.86 13.67
CA THR A 32 -17.41 6.50 13.26
C THR A 32 -17.23 6.47 11.75
N LYS A 33 -17.53 5.33 11.09
CA LYS A 33 -17.53 5.20 9.62
C LYS A 33 -18.49 6.17 8.96
N GLU A 34 -19.74 6.24 9.42
CA GLU A 34 -20.74 7.15 8.86
C GLU A 34 -20.35 8.62 9.09
N TYR A 35 -19.81 8.96 10.26
CA TYR A 35 -19.34 10.31 10.53
C TYR A 35 -18.15 10.68 9.64
N SER A 36 -17.17 9.77 9.48
CA SER A 36 -16.05 9.95 8.56
C SER A 36 -16.53 10.10 7.12
N ALA A 37 -17.52 9.33 6.70
CA ALA A 37 -18.10 9.42 5.35
C ALA A 37 -18.64 10.83 5.01
N THR A 38 -19.06 11.60 6.01
CA THR A 38 -19.51 13.00 5.81
C THR A 38 -18.36 13.98 5.52
N LYS A 39 -17.12 13.60 5.84
CA LYS A 39 -15.96 14.47 5.62
C LYS A 39 -15.51 14.40 4.16
N PRO A 40 -15.26 15.55 3.51
CA PRO A 40 -14.72 15.56 2.16
C PRO A 40 -13.28 15.04 2.15
N VAL A 41 -12.86 14.43 1.04
CA VAL A 41 -11.45 14.09 0.82
C VAL A 41 -10.63 15.35 0.58
N ASN A 42 -9.34 15.32 0.95
CA ASN A 42 -8.40 16.32 0.52
C ASN A 42 -8.32 16.31 -1.02
N ASP A 43 -8.41 17.47 -1.61
CA ASP A 43 -8.41 17.62 -3.07
C ASP A 43 -7.50 18.75 -3.52
N SER A 44 -6.70 18.48 -4.56
CA SER A 44 -5.84 19.41 -5.30
C SER A 44 -5.61 18.85 -6.70
N LYS A 45 -5.06 19.66 -7.61
CA LYS A 45 -4.74 19.18 -8.97
C LYS A 45 -3.85 17.94 -8.91
N LYS A 46 -2.74 18.00 -8.16
CA LYS A 46 -1.76 16.93 -8.01
C LYS A 46 -2.10 16.07 -6.80
N LYS A 47 -2.02 14.75 -6.97
CA LYS A 47 -2.28 13.76 -5.91
C LYS A 47 -1.08 12.84 -5.71
N LEU A 48 -0.77 12.56 -4.45
CA LEU A 48 0.22 11.58 -4.05
C LEU A 48 -0.43 10.19 -3.96
N TYR A 49 0.19 9.21 -4.57
CA TYR A 49 -0.11 7.79 -4.44
C TYR A 49 1.05 7.09 -3.73
N TYR A 50 0.85 6.76 -2.46
CA TYR A 50 1.84 6.07 -1.64
C TYR A 50 1.64 4.58 -1.79
N ILE A 51 2.43 3.93 -2.68
CA ILE A 51 2.28 2.50 -2.97
C ILE A 51 3.20 1.70 -2.05
N SER A 52 2.62 0.78 -1.28
CA SER A 52 3.34 -0.04 -0.32
C SER A 52 2.72 -1.43 -0.20
N ALA A 53 3.57 -2.45 -0.04
CA ALA A 53 3.11 -3.79 0.30
C ALA A 53 2.51 -3.85 1.72
N GLU A 54 2.89 -2.91 2.60
CA GLU A 54 2.53 -2.92 4.01
C GLU A 54 1.95 -1.59 4.50
N PHE A 55 0.91 -1.69 5.34
CA PHE A 55 0.38 -0.58 6.12
C PHE A 55 0.01 -1.08 7.52
N LEU A 56 0.91 -0.89 8.49
CA LEU A 56 0.66 -1.25 9.90
C LEU A 56 -0.17 -0.14 10.56
N ILE A 57 -1.47 -0.14 10.28
CA ILE A 57 -2.39 0.90 10.73
C ILE A 57 -2.82 0.75 12.20
N GLY A 58 -2.69 -0.45 12.77
CA GLY A 58 -3.12 -0.73 14.15
C GLY A 58 -4.64 -0.75 14.31
N LYS A 59 -5.11 -0.77 15.55
CA LYS A 59 -6.53 -0.57 15.89
C LYS A 59 -6.94 0.86 15.56
N LEU A 60 -8.08 1.04 14.92
CA LEU A 60 -8.50 2.31 14.33
C LEU A 60 -9.56 3.07 15.15
N LEU A 61 -10.29 2.40 16.04
CA LEU A 61 -11.42 3.04 16.74
C LEU A 61 -11.00 4.30 17.50
N SER A 62 -10.05 4.19 18.44
CA SER A 62 -9.54 5.33 19.18
C SER A 62 -8.88 6.37 18.28
N ASN A 63 -8.04 5.91 17.34
CA ASN A 63 -7.37 6.81 16.40
C ASN A 63 -8.37 7.67 15.63
N ASN A 64 -9.41 7.05 15.09
CA ASN A 64 -10.42 7.76 14.30
C ASN A 64 -11.31 8.66 15.18
N LEU A 65 -11.69 8.20 16.38
CA LEU A 65 -12.45 9.04 17.33
C LEU A 65 -11.63 10.29 17.73
N ILE A 66 -10.33 10.15 17.97
CA ILE A 66 -9.43 11.27 18.32
C ILE A 66 -9.30 12.22 17.12
N ASN A 67 -9.03 11.70 15.93
CA ASN A 67 -8.84 12.52 14.73
C ASN A 67 -10.11 13.28 14.35
N LEU A 68 -11.27 12.65 14.52
CA LEU A 68 -12.58 13.26 14.26
C LEU A 68 -13.08 14.17 15.39
N GLY A 69 -12.38 14.24 16.53
CA GLY A 69 -12.77 15.05 17.68
C GLY A 69 -13.94 14.50 18.49
N LEU A 70 -14.20 13.20 18.40
CA LEU A 70 -15.34 12.51 19.05
C LEU A 70 -14.96 11.77 20.33
N TYR A 71 -13.66 11.57 20.58
CA TYR A 71 -13.15 10.68 21.62
C TYR A 71 -13.68 11.02 23.03
N ASP A 72 -13.55 12.28 23.43
CA ASP A 72 -13.92 12.71 24.78
C ASP A 72 -15.43 12.61 25.03
N ASP A 73 -16.25 12.95 24.04
CA ASP A 73 -17.70 12.88 24.11
C ASP A 73 -18.17 11.42 24.22
N VAL A 74 -17.61 10.52 23.38
CA VAL A 74 -17.92 9.09 23.39
C VAL A 74 -17.48 8.46 24.71
N LYS A 75 -16.26 8.76 25.17
CA LYS A 75 -15.75 8.26 26.45
C LYS A 75 -16.62 8.67 27.62
N LYS A 76 -17.06 9.93 27.64
CA LYS A 76 -17.96 10.44 28.68
C LYS A 76 -19.32 9.75 28.64
N GLU A 77 -19.91 9.62 27.44
CA GLU A 77 -21.21 8.98 27.27
C GLU A 77 -21.22 7.51 27.73
N LEU A 78 -20.17 6.75 27.41
CA LEU A 78 -19.98 5.38 27.87
C LEU A 78 -19.83 5.33 29.39
N ALA A 79 -19.00 6.21 29.99
CA ALA A 79 -18.79 6.28 31.42
C ALA A 79 -20.10 6.64 32.19
N ASP A 80 -20.90 7.58 31.67
CA ASP A 80 -22.21 7.94 32.24
C ASP A 80 -23.21 6.73 32.23
N ALA A 81 -22.99 5.78 31.30
CA ALA A 81 -23.75 4.53 31.23
C ALA A 81 -23.08 3.34 31.96
N GLY A 82 -21.99 3.57 32.69
CA GLY A 82 -21.25 2.54 33.42
C GLY A 82 -20.40 1.61 32.55
N LYS A 83 -19.99 2.08 31.37
CA LYS A 83 -19.12 1.36 30.43
C LYS A 83 -17.75 2.04 30.31
N ASP A 84 -16.72 1.26 29.99
CA ASP A 84 -15.37 1.77 29.75
C ASP A 84 -15.03 1.65 28.24
N LEU A 85 -14.66 2.79 27.63
CA LEU A 85 -14.25 2.82 26.22
C LEU A 85 -13.03 1.92 25.96
N ILE A 86 -12.09 1.84 26.89
CA ILE A 86 -10.88 0.99 26.75
C ILE A 86 -11.28 -0.48 26.64
N GLU A 87 -12.23 -0.95 27.45
CA GLU A 87 -12.72 -2.32 27.36
C GLU A 87 -13.47 -2.59 26.05
N VAL A 88 -14.17 -1.59 25.51
CA VAL A 88 -14.83 -1.70 24.20
C VAL A 88 -13.81 -1.77 23.06
N GLU A 89 -12.73 -0.98 23.14
CA GLU A 89 -11.63 -0.98 22.15
C GLU A 89 -10.86 -2.31 22.11
N GLU A 90 -10.81 -3.05 23.23
CA GLU A 90 -10.15 -4.36 23.25
C GLU A 90 -10.86 -5.41 22.37
N VAL A 91 -12.12 -5.21 22.03
CA VAL A 91 -12.88 -6.08 21.11
C VAL A 91 -12.39 -5.95 19.67
N GLU A 92 -11.81 -4.80 19.29
CA GLU A 92 -11.35 -4.55 17.92
C GLU A 92 -10.24 -5.52 17.52
N LEU A 93 -10.45 -6.22 16.42
CA LEU A 93 -9.39 -7.02 15.78
C LEU A 93 -8.44 -6.09 15.02
N GLU A 94 -7.15 -6.17 15.32
CA GLU A 94 -6.14 -5.36 14.65
C GLU A 94 -5.97 -5.81 13.19
N PRO A 95 -6.12 -4.91 12.20
CA PRO A 95 -5.88 -5.23 10.80
C PRO A 95 -4.46 -5.73 10.56
N SER A 96 -4.34 -6.91 9.95
CA SER A 96 -3.06 -7.55 9.65
C SER A 96 -2.56 -7.18 8.25
N LEU A 97 -2.28 -5.88 8.04
CA LEU A 97 -1.92 -5.29 6.75
C LEU A 97 -0.45 -4.85 6.68
N GLY A 98 0.34 -5.14 7.69
CA GLY A 98 1.75 -4.77 7.73
C GLY A 98 2.42 -5.13 9.05
N ASN A 99 3.74 -4.98 9.10
CA ASN A 99 4.54 -5.17 10.31
C ASN A 99 5.75 -4.24 10.33
N GLY A 100 6.47 -4.24 11.47
CA GLY A 100 7.76 -3.58 11.61
C GLY A 100 7.81 -2.11 11.19
N GLY A 101 9.00 -1.66 10.79
CA GLY A 101 9.28 -0.26 10.46
C GLY A 101 8.65 0.20 9.15
N LEU A 102 8.74 -0.62 8.09
CA LEU A 102 8.20 -0.29 6.77
C LEU A 102 6.69 -0.02 6.83
N GLY A 103 5.93 -0.96 7.38
CA GLY A 103 4.47 -0.83 7.50
C GLY A 103 4.05 0.29 8.45
N ARG A 104 4.78 0.48 9.57
CA ARG A 104 4.46 1.55 10.51
C ARG A 104 4.75 2.94 9.97
N LEU A 105 5.84 3.13 9.26
CA LEU A 105 6.14 4.41 8.62
C LEU A 105 5.09 4.73 7.55
N ALA A 106 4.68 3.76 6.74
CA ALA A 106 3.62 3.95 5.74
C ALA A 106 2.32 4.45 6.40
N ALA A 107 1.89 3.82 7.51
CA ALA A 107 0.71 4.23 8.25
C ALA A 107 0.84 5.65 8.84
N CYS A 108 1.99 5.96 9.45
CA CYS A 108 2.26 7.29 10.00
C CYS A 108 2.28 8.38 8.92
N PHE A 109 2.83 8.08 7.75
CA PHE A 109 2.82 9.03 6.64
C PHE A 109 1.42 9.29 6.11
N LEU A 110 0.57 8.27 5.99
CA LEU A 110 -0.84 8.49 5.60
C LEU A 110 -1.57 9.41 6.58
N ASP A 111 -1.41 9.19 7.88
CA ASP A 111 -2.00 10.05 8.92
C ASP A 111 -1.48 11.48 8.83
N SER A 112 -0.16 11.65 8.65
CA SER A 112 0.48 12.96 8.51
C SER A 112 0.02 13.69 7.24
N ILE A 113 -0.07 13.01 6.09
CA ILE A 113 -0.55 13.57 4.82
C ILE A 113 -1.98 14.06 4.97
N ALA A 114 -2.86 13.26 5.60
CA ALA A 114 -4.24 13.64 5.87
C ALA A 114 -4.34 14.86 6.83
N THR A 115 -3.54 14.84 7.90
CA THR A 115 -3.50 15.93 8.91
C THR A 115 -2.98 17.24 8.33
N LEU A 116 -2.01 17.19 7.42
CA LEU A 116 -1.50 18.38 6.72
C LEU A 116 -2.45 18.90 5.63
N GLY A 117 -3.55 18.20 5.35
CA GLY A 117 -4.51 18.58 4.31
C GLY A 117 -4.00 18.36 2.89
N LEU A 118 -2.98 17.50 2.72
CA LEU A 118 -2.43 17.16 1.42
C LEU A 118 -3.28 16.10 0.73
N ASN A 119 -3.46 16.21 -0.59
CA ASN A 119 -4.17 15.21 -1.39
C ASN A 119 -3.27 13.99 -1.63
N GLY A 120 -3.51 12.90 -0.91
CA GLY A 120 -2.71 11.70 -1.04
C GLY A 120 -3.38 10.47 -0.46
N ASP A 121 -3.33 9.36 -1.19
CA ASP A 121 -3.87 8.07 -0.77
C ASP A 121 -2.76 7.03 -0.64
N GLY A 122 -2.94 6.08 0.30
CA GLY A 122 -2.18 4.84 0.32
C GLY A 122 -2.75 3.85 -0.69
N VAL A 123 -1.90 3.05 -1.31
CA VAL A 123 -2.30 1.99 -2.25
C VAL A 123 -1.59 0.69 -1.89
N GLY A 124 -2.35 -0.37 -1.67
CA GLY A 124 -1.83 -1.68 -1.29
C GLY A 124 -2.82 -2.81 -1.57
N LEU A 125 -2.64 -3.93 -0.90
CA LEU A 125 -3.50 -5.11 -0.99
C LEU A 125 -4.28 -5.36 0.29
N ASN A 126 -5.49 -5.91 0.17
CA ASN A 126 -6.30 -6.35 1.30
C ASN A 126 -5.97 -7.82 1.60
N TYR A 127 -5.06 -8.06 2.54
CA TYR A 127 -4.70 -9.42 2.92
C TYR A 127 -5.73 -10.01 3.89
N HIS A 128 -6.22 -11.22 3.60
CA HIS A 128 -7.25 -11.87 4.43
C HIS A 128 -6.72 -12.32 5.79
N PHE A 129 -5.48 -12.83 5.84
CA PHE A 129 -4.81 -13.20 7.08
C PHE A 129 -3.63 -12.28 7.39
N GLY A 130 -3.05 -11.63 6.36
CA GLY A 130 -1.87 -10.79 6.48
C GLY A 130 -0.66 -11.57 6.94
N LEU A 131 -0.25 -11.38 8.20
CA LEU A 131 0.82 -12.11 8.85
C LEU A 131 0.26 -13.21 9.76
N PHE A 132 1.14 -14.13 10.17
CA PHE A 132 0.79 -15.24 11.04
C PHE A 132 0.66 -14.77 12.49
N GLN A 133 -0.33 -15.29 13.20
CA GLN A 133 -0.41 -15.17 14.64
C GLN A 133 0.51 -16.21 15.28
N GLN A 134 1.40 -15.77 16.17
CA GLN A 134 2.27 -16.66 16.92
C GLN A 134 1.59 -17.13 18.19
N VAL A 135 1.57 -18.45 18.42
CA VAL A 135 0.97 -19.07 19.59
C VAL A 135 1.92 -20.06 20.23
N LEU A 136 1.80 -20.26 21.53
CA LEU A 136 2.54 -21.30 22.26
C LEU A 136 1.64 -22.54 22.39
N LYS A 137 2.09 -23.65 21.82
CA LYS A 137 1.43 -24.96 21.92
C LYS A 137 2.42 -26.01 22.40
N ASN A 138 2.13 -26.68 23.50
CA ASN A 138 3.01 -27.70 24.11
C ASN A 138 4.42 -27.20 24.39
N ASN A 139 4.60 -25.95 24.85
CA ASN A 139 5.87 -25.26 25.06
C ASN A 139 6.69 -25.00 23.79
N GLU A 140 6.12 -25.14 22.60
CA GLU A 140 6.73 -24.82 21.33
C GLU A 140 5.99 -23.61 20.72
N GLN A 141 6.77 -22.69 20.14
CA GLN A 141 6.20 -21.58 19.37
C GLN A 141 5.74 -22.12 18.01
N THR A 142 4.49 -21.85 17.68
CA THR A 142 3.91 -22.20 16.38
C THR A 142 3.13 -21.04 15.80
N THR A 143 2.80 -21.12 14.53
CA THR A 143 2.06 -20.07 13.80
C THR A 143 0.69 -20.58 13.40
N ILE A 144 -0.28 -19.67 13.45
CA ILE A 144 -1.64 -19.89 12.92
C ILE A 144 -2.05 -18.68 12.06
N PRO A 145 -3.04 -18.84 11.15
CA PRO A 145 -3.59 -17.71 10.43
C PRO A 145 -4.17 -16.65 11.37
N ASN A 146 -4.02 -15.38 11.04
CA ASN A 146 -4.61 -14.27 11.81
C ASN A 146 -5.98 -13.91 11.22
N PHE A 147 -7.06 -14.35 11.86
CA PHE A 147 -8.44 -14.11 11.43
C PHE A 147 -8.93 -12.72 11.84
N TRP A 148 -8.30 -11.65 11.34
CA TRP A 148 -8.67 -10.27 11.67
C TRP A 148 -9.85 -9.75 10.86
N LEU A 149 -10.05 -10.28 9.64
CA LEU A 149 -11.09 -9.83 8.71
C LEU A 149 -12.44 -10.45 9.11
N SER A 150 -13.24 -9.71 9.82
CA SER A 150 -14.61 -10.07 10.23
C SER A 150 -15.65 -9.29 9.41
N ASP A 151 -16.93 -9.64 9.55
CA ASP A 151 -18.04 -8.90 8.95
C ASP A 151 -18.10 -7.45 9.44
N GLN A 152 -17.63 -7.19 10.65
CA GLN A 152 -17.54 -5.87 11.26
C GLN A 152 -16.11 -5.35 11.17
N ASN A 153 -15.81 -4.58 10.13
CA ASN A 153 -14.48 -4.06 9.84
C ASN A 153 -14.54 -2.64 9.25
N TRP A 154 -13.36 -2.02 9.07
CA TRP A 154 -13.24 -0.66 8.56
C TRP A 154 -13.35 -0.55 7.05
N LEU A 155 -13.32 -1.64 6.31
CA LEU A 155 -13.34 -1.65 4.85
C LEU A 155 -14.69 -1.15 4.31
N VAL A 156 -14.62 -0.38 3.23
CA VAL A 156 -15.78 0.07 2.44
C VAL A 156 -15.55 -0.33 1.00
N LYS A 157 -16.40 -1.24 0.48
CA LYS A 157 -16.29 -1.68 -0.92
C LYS A 157 -16.54 -0.52 -1.87
N SER A 158 -15.60 -0.28 -2.79
CA SER A 158 -15.72 0.71 -3.85
C SER A 158 -16.41 0.11 -5.08
N THR A 159 -16.88 0.97 -5.96
CA THR A 159 -17.41 0.57 -7.29
C THR A 159 -16.30 0.40 -8.34
N ARG A 160 -15.06 0.79 -8.03
CA ARG A 160 -13.93 0.66 -8.96
C ARG A 160 -13.43 -0.78 -9.00
N SER A 161 -13.10 -1.22 -10.19
CA SER A 161 -12.59 -2.56 -10.48
C SER A 161 -11.70 -2.48 -11.71
N TYR A 162 -10.62 -3.26 -11.73
CA TYR A 162 -9.66 -3.27 -12.83
C TYR A 162 -9.37 -4.69 -13.30
N GLN A 163 -9.00 -4.79 -14.58
CA GLN A 163 -8.50 -6.03 -15.17
C GLN A 163 -6.96 -6.01 -15.09
N VAL A 164 -6.39 -7.02 -14.43
CA VAL A 164 -4.94 -7.17 -14.29
C VAL A 164 -4.50 -8.36 -15.14
N PRO A 165 -3.80 -8.14 -16.27
CA PRO A 165 -3.34 -9.20 -17.14
C PRO A 165 -2.07 -9.84 -16.60
N PHE A 166 -2.04 -11.16 -16.64
CA PHE A 166 -0.85 -11.99 -16.44
C PHE A 166 -0.55 -12.77 -17.73
N ALA A 167 0.52 -13.57 -17.74
CA ALA A 167 0.93 -14.30 -18.94
C ALA A 167 -0.20 -15.10 -19.61
N ASN A 168 -0.97 -15.85 -18.82
CA ASN A 168 -1.95 -16.83 -19.34
C ASN A 168 -3.38 -16.58 -18.87
N PHE A 169 -3.61 -15.57 -18.03
CA PHE A 169 -4.93 -15.25 -17.48
C PHE A 169 -5.02 -13.78 -17.10
N THR A 170 -6.24 -13.34 -16.82
CA THR A 170 -6.52 -11.99 -16.30
C THR A 170 -7.35 -12.11 -15.04
N LEU A 171 -7.03 -11.32 -14.01
CA LEU A 171 -7.80 -11.24 -12.78
C LEU A 171 -8.56 -9.91 -12.72
N THR A 172 -9.79 -9.99 -12.21
CA THR A 172 -10.62 -8.80 -11.95
C THR A 172 -10.48 -8.42 -10.50
N SER A 173 -9.96 -7.20 -10.24
CA SER A 173 -9.81 -6.71 -8.87
C SER A 173 -11.09 -6.10 -8.33
N THR A 174 -11.18 -6.11 -7.00
CA THR A 174 -12.14 -5.34 -6.21
C THR A 174 -11.35 -4.36 -5.34
N LEU A 175 -11.82 -3.12 -5.25
CA LEU A 175 -11.19 -2.10 -4.41
C LEU A 175 -11.98 -1.91 -3.11
N TYR A 176 -11.27 -1.89 -1.99
CA TYR A 176 -11.77 -1.50 -0.68
C TYR A 176 -11.04 -0.26 -0.17
N ASP A 177 -11.79 0.65 0.43
CA ASP A 177 -11.24 1.88 1.02
C ASP A 177 -11.34 1.81 2.55
N ILE A 178 -10.30 2.32 3.23
CA ILE A 178 -10.34 2.69 4.64
C ILE A 178 -10.13 4.20 4.71
N ASP A 179 -11.05 4.91 5.36
CA ASP A 179 -10.91 6.34 5.58
C ASP A 179 -9.76 6.65 6.54
N VAL A 180 -8.98 7.65 6.20
CA VAL A 180 -7.87 8.19 7.02
C VAL A 180 -8.20 9.65 7.36
N PRO A 181 -8.97 9.90 8.42
CA PRO A 181 -9.30 11.27 8.84
C PRO A 181 -8.06 11.98 9.37
N GLY A 182 -7.84 13.22 8.96
CA GLY A 182 -6.76 14.04 9.49
C GLY A 182 -7.05 14.51 10.93
N TYR A 183 -6.00 14.62 11.75
CA TYR A 183 -6.13 15.03 13.16
C TYR A 183 -6.70 16.47 13.26
N LYS A 184 -7.87 16.58 13.86
CA LYS A 184 -8.61 17.86 14.05
C LYS A 184 -8.79 18.65 12.76
N THR A 185 -8.97 17.95 11.62
CA THR A 185 -9.31 18.56 10.33
C THR A 185 -10.74 18.20 9.93
N GLU A 186 -11.31 18.95 8.97
CA GLU A 186 -12.61 18.65 8.40
C GLU A 186 -12.51 17.78 7.14
N LYS A 187 -11.33 17.17 6.90
CA LYS A 187 -11.04 16.42 5.69
C LYS A 187 -10.40 15.08 6.01
N LYS A 188 -10.35 14.21 5.01
CA LYS A 188 -9.75 12.88 5.08
C LYS A 188 -9.00 12.53 3.80
N ASN A 189 -8.18 11.49 3.88
CA ASN A 189 -7.63 10.75 2.74
C ASN A 189 -8.12 9.29 2.81
N ARG A 190 -7.57 8.40 2.00
CA ARG A 190 -7.96 6.99 1.95
C ARG A 190 -6.74 6.09 1.90
N LEU A 191 -6.88 4.92 2.50
CA LEU A 191 -6.06 3.75 2.21
C LEU A 191 -6.86 2.88 1.23
N ARG A 192 -6.30 2.69 0.01
CA ARG A 192 -6.92 2.00 -1.12
C ARG A 192 -6.34 0.60 -1.20
N LEU A 193 -7.14 -0.42 -0.91
CA LEU A 193 -6.72 -1.81 -0.81
C LEU A 193 -7.38 -2.65 -1.88
N PHE A 194 -6.58 -3.22 -2.77
CA PHE A 194 -7.06 -4.11 -3.82
C PHE A 194 -7.12 -5.55 -3.35
N ASP A 195 -8.14 -6.27 -3.82
CA ASP A 195 -8.44 -7.65 -3.48
C ASP A 195 -9.07 -8.38 -4.66
N LEU A 196 -9.35 -9.66 -4.50
CA LEU A 196 -10.10 -10.48 -5.43
C LEU A 196 -11.34 -11.07 -4.74
N ASP A 197 -12.51 -10.98 -5.37
CA ASP A 197 -13.73 -11.63 -4.86
C ASP A 197 -13.63 -13.17 -4.91
N SER A 198 -12.63 -13.72 -5.60
CA SER A 198 -12.38 -15.17 -5.75
C SER A 198 -11.46 -15.76 -4.69
N VAL A 199 -10.87 -14.94 -3.81
CA VAL A 199 -9.99 -15.43 -2.74
C VAL A 199 -10.76 -16.34 -1.79
N ASP A 200 -10.16 -17.48 -1.48
CA ASP A 200 -10.80 -18.53 -0.68
C ASP A 200 -9.98 -18.82 0.57
N SER A 201 -10.41 -18.24 1.69
CA SER A 201 -9.80 -18.46 2.99
C SER A 201 -9.89 -19.92 3.49
N SER A 202 -10.77 -20.75 2.91
CA SER A 202 -10.88 -22.16 3.25
C SER A 202 -9.72 -23.02 2.74
N LEU A 203 -8.87 -22.49 1.86
CA LEU A 203 -7.62 -23.15 1.45
C LEU A 203 -6.66 -23.38 2.62
N ILE A 204 -6.82 -22.61 3.69
CA ILE A 204 -6.01 -22.72 4.92
C ILE A 204 -6.71 -23.67 5.89
N GLU A 205 -6.46 -24.96 5.76
CA GLU A 205 -7.07 -25.98 6.62
C GLU A 205 -6.29 -26.19 7.94
N LYS A 206 -4.95 -26.20 7.85
CA LYS A 206 -4.09 -26.45 9.01
C LYS A 206 -2.77 -25.66 8.88
N GLY A 207 -2.53 -24.75 9.82
CA GLY A 207 -1.32 -23.93 9.81
C GLY A 207 -1.37 -22.85 8.73
N ILE A 208 -0.28 -22.72 7.98
CA ILE A 208 -0.06 -21.64 7.00
C ILE A 208 0.27 -22.17 5.59
N ASP A 209 0.24 -23.48 5.42
CA ASP A 209 0.53 -24.13 4.14
C ASP A 209 -0.71 -24.18 3.25
N PHE A 210 -0.54 -23.87 1.97
CA PHE A 210 -1.58 -23.89 0.95
C PHE A 210 -0.98 -24.11 -0.44
N ASP A 211 -1.83 -24.46 -1.41
CA ASP A 211 -1.41 -24.56 -2.82
C ASP A 211 -1.12 -23.16 -3.37
N LYS A 212 0.17 -22.85 -3.59
CA LYS A 212 0.66 -21.56 -4.09
C LYS A 212 0.39 -21.37 -5.59
N THR A 213 -0.08 -22.40 -6.31
CA THR A 213 -0.30 -22.31 -7.77
C THR A 213 -1.69 -21.80 -8.16
N ASP A 214 -2.68 -21.87 -7.28
CA ASP A 214 -4.03 -21.37 -7.51
C ASP A 214 -4.15 -19.87 -7.22
N ILE A 215 -3.51 -19.08 -8.08
CA ILE A 215 -3.36 -17.61 -7.89
C ILE A 215 -4.70 -16.92 -7.70
N ALA A 216 -5.74 -17.31 -8.44
CA ALA A 216 -7.05 -16.68 -8.33
C ALA A 216 -7.71 -16.83 -6.97
N ARG A 217 -7.32 -17.86 -6.19
CA ARG A 217 -7.90 -18.14 -4.87
C ARG A 217 -6.97 -17.83 -3.71
N ASN A 218 -5.66 -17.63 -3.95
CA ASN A 218 -4.69 -17.46 -2.88
C ASN A 218 -3.96 -16.11 -2.85
N LEU A 219 -4.10 -15.26 -3.90
CA LEU A 219 -3.25 -14.10 -4.15
C LEU A 219 -3.16 -13.14 -2.96
N THR A 220 -4.26 -12.89 -2.26
CA THR A 220 -4.33 -11.93 -1.15
C THR A 220 -4.55 -12.61 0.22
N LEU A 221 -4.20 -13.91 0.37
CA LEU A 221 -4.30 -14.58 1.67
C LEU A 221 -3.28 -14.02 2.67
N PHE A 222 -1.99 -14.04 2.32
CA PHE A 222 -0.90 -13.63 3.21
C PHE A 222 -0.05 -12.51 2.61
N LEU A 223 0.45 -11.64 3.47
CA LEU A 223 1.35 -10.53 3.11
C LEU A 223 2.70 -11.04 2.59
N TYR A 224 3.32 -11.99 3.32
CA TYR A 224 4.56 -12.65 2.92
C TYR A 224 4.35 -14.15 2.97
N PRO A 225 3.86 -14.76 1.89
CA PRO A 225 3.80 -16.21 1.79
C PRO A 225 5.20 -16.80 1.84
N ASP A 226 5.31 -18.05 2.28
CA ASP A 226 6.58 -18.76 2.23
C ASP A 226 7.15 -18.80 0.80
N ASP A 227 8.33 -18.23 0.62
CA ASP A 227 9.05 -18.09 -0.65
C ASP A 227 10.34 -18.93 -0.69
N SER A 228 10.41 -19.97 0.14
CA SER A 228 11.53 -20.92 0.14
C SER A 228 11.59 -21.81 -1.10
N ASP A 229 10.54 -21.82 -1.91
CA ASP A 229 10.44 -22.53 -3.18
C ASP A 229 10.08 -21.61 -4.34
N LYS A 230 10.25 -22.09 -5.59
CA LYS A 230 9.93 -21.33 -6.80
C LYS A 230 8.47 -20.84 -6.82
N GLN A 231 7.52 -21.63 -6.34
CA GLN A 231 6.11 -21.26 -6.39
C GLN A 231 5.81 -20.09 -5.43
N GLY A 232 6.46 -20.06 -4.28
CA GLY A 232 6.37 -18.93 -3.35
C GLY A 232 7.01 -17.66 -3.91
N GLU A 233 8.18 -17.77 -4.56
CA GLU A 233 8.80 -16.62 -5.24
C GLU A 233 7.90 -16.08 -6.37
N LEU A 234 7.31 -16.97 -7.20
CA LEU A 234 6.35 -16.55 -8.24
C LEU A 234 5.12 -15.89 -7.63
N LEU A 235 4.55 -16.43 -6.54
CA LEU A 235 3.40 -15.84 -5.86
C LEU A 235 3.69 -14.41 -5.38
N ARG A 236 4.90 -14.14 -4.87
CA ARG A 236 5.31 -12.76 -4.53
C ARG A 236 5.31 -11.84 -5.74
N ILE A 237 5.82 -12.30 -6.89
CA ILE A 237 5.79 -11.50 -8.13
C ILE A 237 4.34 -11.25 -8.56
N PHE A 238 3.45 -12.26 -8.48
CA PHE A 238 2.03 -12.10 -8.74
C PHE A 238 1.39 -11.03 -7.85
N GLN A 239 1.67 -11.06 -6.54
CA GLN A 239 1.16 -10.06 -5.58
C GLN A 239 1.67 -8.65 -5.90
N GLN A 240 2.97 -8.49 -6.13
CA GLN A 240 3.58 -7.21 -6.43
C GLN A 240 3.01 -6.62 -7.72
N TYR A 241 2.91 -7.43 -8.79
CA TYR A 241 2.34 -6.95 -10.04
C TYR A 241 0.85 -6.62 -9.92
N PHE A 242 0.08 -7.45 -9.23
CA PHE A 242 -1.33 -7.16 -8.98
C PHE A 242 -1.52 -5.82 -8.26
N MET A 243 -0.72 -5.54 -7.25
CA MET A 243 -0.74 -4.27 -6.53
C MET A 243 -0.42 -3.08 -7.45
N VAL A 244 0.68 -3.16 -8.20
CA VAL A 244 1.13 -2.02 -9.01
C VAL A 244 0.29 -1.78 -10.25
N SER A 245 -0.22 -2.84 -10.90
CA SER A 245 -1.10 -2.70 -12.07
C SER A 245 -2.41 -2.03 -11.69
N ASN A 246 -3.02 -2.43 -10.57
CA ASN A 246 -4.19 -1.76 -10.02
C ASN A 246 -3.91 -0.30 -9.66
N GLY A 247 -2.79 -0.04 -8.98
CA GLY A 247 -2.37 1.31 -8.61
C GLY A 247 -2.14 2.20 -9.83
N ALA A 248 -1.46 1.70 -10.85
CA ALA A 248 -1.19 2.43 -12.10
C ALA A 248 -2.48 2.78 -12.86
N GLN A 249 -3.42 1.82 -12.96
CA GLN A 249 -4.72 2.06 -13.58
C GLN A 249 -5.53 3.11 -12.80
N LEU A 250 -5.55 3.03 -11.46
CA LEU A 250 -6.20 4.00 -10.60
C LEU A 250 -5.63 5.42 -10.80
N ILE A 251 -4.29 5.55 -10.88
CA ILE A 251 -3.60 6.83 -11.11
C ILE A 251 -4.04 7.45 -12.44
N ILE A 252 -4.04 6.66 -13.51
CA ILE A 252 -4.42 7.12 -14.84
C ILE A 252 -5.89 7.56 -14.88
N ASP A 253 -6.79 6.74 -14.32
CA ASP A 253 -8.22 7.06 -14.31
C ASP A 253 -8.51 8.34 -13.53
N GLU A 254 -7.98 8.46 -12.31
CA GLU A 254 -8.19 9.65 -11.49
C GLU A 254 -7.56 10.91 -12.11
N ALA A 255 -6.43 10.79 -12.81
CA ALA A 255 -5.85 11.91 -13.56
C ALA A 255 -6.73 12.35 -14.73
N ILE A 256 -7.27 11.39 -15.51
CA ILE A 256 -8.21 11.68 -16.61
C ILE A 256 -9.49 12.34 -16.07
N GLU A 257 -10.05 11.83 -14.97
CA GLU A 257 -11.23 12.43 -14.31
C GLU A 257 -11.00 13.88 -13.89
N LYS A 258 -9.75 14.24 -13.56
CA LYS A 258 -9.33 15.62 -13.23
C LYS A 258 -8.97 16.46 -14.46
N GLY A 259 -9.00 15.90 -15.65
CA GLY A 259 -8.79 16.61 -16.91
C GLY A 259 -7.39 16.45 -17.52
N SER A 260 -6.58 15.49 -17.06
CA SER A 260 -5.31 15.14 -17.71
C SER A 260 -5.57 14.56 -19.10
N ASN A 261 -4.72 14.92 -20.04
CA ASN A 261 -4.63 14.28 -21.37
C ASN A 261 -3.53 13.23 -21.45
N LEU A 262 -2.97 12.85 -20.32
CA LEU A 262 -1.85 11.93 -20.08
C LEU A 262 -0.47 12.45 -20.50
N HIS A 263 -0.33 13.37 -21.43
CA HIS A 263 0.94 14.03 -21.73
C HIS A 263 1.42 14.91 -20.56
N ASP A 264 0.50 15.36 -19.73
CA ASP A 264 0.72 16.16 -18.53
C ASP A 264 0.47 15.38 -17.22
N LEU A 265 0.52 14.03 -17.26
CA LEU A 265 0.21 13.18 -16.10
C LEU A 265 1.01 13.55 -14.84
N ALA A 266 2.28 13.94 -15.00
CA ALA A 266 3.15 14.36 -13.90
C ALA A 266 2.65 15.63 -13.16
N ASP A 267 1.77 16.42 -13.78
CA ASP A 267 1.10 17.55 -13.13
C ASP A 267 -0.06 17.13 -12.22
N TYR A 268 -0.58 15.91 -12.41
CA TYR A 268 -1.74 15.39 -11.71
C TYR A 268 -1.40 14.32 -10.68
N ALA A 269 -0.29 13.62 -10.86
CA ALA A 269 0.07 12.51 -10.00
C ALA A 269 1.55 12.53 -9.62
N VAL A 270 1.83 12.08 -8.40
CA VAL A 270 3.16 11.67 -7.95
C VAL A 270 3.04 10.33 -7.24
N VAL A 271 4.00 9.43 -7.49
CA VAL A 271 4.03 8.08 -6.94
C VAL A 271 5.19 7.96 -5.98
N GLN A 272 4.91 7.60 -4.73
CA GLN A 272 5.92 7.18 -3.77
C GLN A 272 6.02 5.66 -3.79
N ILE A 273 7.18 5.15 -4.19
CA ILE A 273 7.53 3.73 -4.18
C ILE A 273 8.15 3.40 -2.83
N ASN A 274 7.44 2.61 -2.01
CA ASN A 274 7.87 2.27 -0.66
C ASN A 274 8.60 0.92 -0.63
N ASP A 275 9.92 0.96 -0.59
CA ASP A 275 10.85 -0.15 -0.84
C ASP A 275 10.71 -0.72 -2.28
N THR A 276 11.25 -1.90 -2.55
CA THR A 276 11.32 -2.49 -3.90
C THR A 276 10.05 -3.23 -4.32
N HIS A 277 9.14 -3.52 -3.40
CA HIS A 277 7.92 -4.28 -3.68
C HIS A 277 7.05 -3.63 -4.79
N PRO A 278 6.90 -2.28 -4.86
CA PRO A 278 6.15 -1.63 -5.93
C PRO A 278 6.96 -1.23 -7.17
N SER A 279 8.23 -1.58 -7.31
CA SER A 279 9.12 -1.11 -8.38
C SER A 279 8.57 -1.35 -9.80
N MET A 280 7.80 -2.42 -10.00
CA MET A 280 7.15 -2.70 -11.28
C MET A 280 6.13 -1.63 -11.70
N VAL A 281 5.78 -0.66 -10.84
CA VAL A 281 4.90 0.46 -11.23
C VAL A 281 5.53 1.32 -12.33
N ILE A 282 6.86 1.42 -12.38
CA ILE A 282 7.57 2.17 -13.42
C ILE A 282 7.34 1.55 -14.80
N PRO A 283 7.74 0.29 -15.09
CA PRO A 283 7.47 -0.31 -16.38
C PRO A 283 5.96 -0.47 -16.66
N GLU A 284 5.10 -0.65 -15.66
CA GLU A 284 3.66 -0.76 -15.86
C GLU A 284 3.03 0.58 -16.29
N LEU A 285 3.39 1.70 -15.68
CA LEU A 285 2.94 3.03 -16.13
C LEU A 285 3.42 3.32 -17.56
N ILE A 286 4.69 3.00 -17.89
CA ILE A 286 5.22 3.16 -19.26
C ILE A 286 4.39 2.33 -20.24
N ARG A 287 4.08 1.06 -19.92
CA ARG A 287 3.24 0.19 -20.73
C ARG A 287 1.85 0.79 -20.96
N LEU A 288 1.18 1.18 -19.88
CA LEU A 288 -0.18 1.72 -19.94
C LEU A 288 -0.25 3.05 -20.71
N LEU A 289 0.75 3.90 -20.62
CA LEU A 289 0.82 5.15 -21.39
C LEU A 289 1.08 4.88 -22.87
N THR A 290 1.96 3.95 -23.20
CA THR A 290 2.23 3.59 -24.59
C THR A 290 1.05 2.90 -25.26
N GLU A 291 0.32 2.05 -24.56
CA GLU A 291 -0.94 1.45 -25.05
C GLU A 291 -2.02 2.51 -25.32
N ARG A 292 -1.95 3.66 -24.64
CA ARG A 292 -2.84 4.81 -24.86
C ARG A 292 -2.34 5.79 -25.92
N GLY A 293 -1.28 5.42 -26.62
CA GLY A 293 -0.78 6.15 -27.80
C GLY A 293 0.34 7.16 -27.55
N LEU A 294 0.92 7.22 -26.34
CA LEU A 294 2.10 8.03 -26.09
C LEU A 294 3.34 7.33 -26.70
N GLU A 295 4.26 8.13 -27.21
CA GLU A 295 5.55 7.63 -27.63
C GLU A 295 6.36 7.11 -26.43
N PHE A 296 7.13 6.02 -26.64
CA PHE A 296 7.83 5.35 -25.55
C PHE A 296 8.77 6.29 -24.76
N ASP A 297 9.52 7.15 -25.47
CA ASP A 297 10.44 8.10 -24.83
C ASP A 297 9.71 9.14 -24.00
N GLU A 298 8.56 9.59 -24.46
CA GLU A 298 7.70 10.50 -23.71
C GLU A 298 7.14 9.82 -22.46
N ALA A 299 6.62 8.60 -22.57
CA ALA A 299 6.12 7.82 -21.43
C ALA A 299 7.19 7.62 -20.37
N VAL A 300 8.43 7.27 -20.77
CA VAL A 300 9.57 7.14 -19.85
C VAL A 300 9.85 8.46 -19.12
N ASN A 301 9.86 9.59 -19.83
CA ASN A 301 10.13 10.89 -19.23
C ASN A 301 9.02 11.33 -18.25
N ILE A 302 7.76 11.08 -18.59
CA ILE A 302 6.61 11.35 -17.69
C ILE A 302 6.76 10.54 -16.41
N VAL A 303 6.94 9.22 -16.52
CA VAL A 303 7.04 8.31 -15.37
C VAL A 303 8.24 8.69 -14.49
N LYS A 304 9.40 8.99 -15.12
CA LYS A 304 10.59 9.44 -14.39
C LYS A 304 10.35 10.73 -13.61
N SER A 305 9.53 11.66 -14.11
CA SER A 305 9.27 12.94 -13.45
C SER A 305 8.24 12.87 -12.33
N MET A 306 7.54 11.73 -12.17
CA MET A 306 6.45 11.59 -11.20
C MET A 306 6.66 10.48 -10.17
N THR A 307 7.73 9.70 -10.24
CA THR A 307 8.01 8.61 -9.30
C THR A 307 9.15 8.96 -8.36
N ALA A 308 9.03 8.61 -7.09
CA ALA A 308 10.07 8.74 -6.08
C ALA A 308 10.19 7.42 -5.30
N TYR A 309 11.42 7.04 -4.96
CA TYR A 309 11.73 5.78 -4.31
C TYR A 309 12.29 6.01 -2.91
N THR A 310 11.80 5.26 -1.93
CA THR A 310 12.38 5.20 -0.59
C THR A 310 12.87 3.79 -0.32
N ASN A 311 14.18 3.65 -0.07
CA ASN A 311 14.82 2.40 0.31
C ASN A 311 14.79 2.21 1.83
N HIS A 312 14.25 1.07 2.29
CA HIS A 312 14.25 0.65 3.69
C HIS A 312 15.25 -0.46 3.97
N THR A 313 15.76 -1.12 2.94
CA THR A 313 16.63 -2.30 3.03
C THR A 313 18.09 -1.87 3.17
N ILE A 314 18.77 -2.34 4.22
CA ILE A 314 20.16 -1.98 4.53
C ILE A 314 21.15 -2.93 3.84
N LEU A 315 20.84 -4.22 3.82
CA LEU A 315 21.75 -5.26 3.31
C LEU A 315 21.58 -5.43 1.80
N ALA A 316 22.67 -5.34 1.06
CA ALA A 316 22.66 -5.46 -0.41
C ALA A 316 22.10 -6.81 -0.89
N GLU A 317 22.34 -7.89 -0.14
CA GLU A 317 21.79 -9.22 -0.42
C GLU A 317 20.29 -9.34 -0.21
N ALA A 318 19.69 -8.44 0.58
CA ALA A 318 18.25 -8.39 0.83
C ALA A 318 17.49 -7.49 -0.15
N LEU A 319 18.19 -6.77 -1.05
CA LEU A 319 17.55 -6.06 -2.15
C LEU A 319 16.99 -7.05 -3.16
N GLU A 320 15.71 -6.91 -3.50
CA GLU A 320 15.02 -7.86 -4.38
C GLU A 320 15.65 -7.91 -5.78
N LYS A 321 15.94 -9.14 -6.19
CA LYS A 321 16.48 -9.48 -7.52
C LYS A 321 15.71 -10.66 -8.05
N TRP A 322 14.85 -10.44 -9.03
CA TRP A 322 14.07 -11.53 -9.61
C TRP A 322 14.78 -12.12 -10.84
N PRO A 323 14.82 -13.46 -10.97
CA PRO A 323 15.23 -14.09 -12.22
C PRO A 323 14.37 -13.56 -13.38
N LEU A 324 15.00 -13.20 -14.50
CA LEU A 324 14.28 -12.68 -15.67
C LEU A 324 13.24 -13.69 -16.18
N GLU A 325 13.55 -14.98 -16.12
CA GLU A 325 12.62 -16.07 -16.48
C GLU A 325 11.34 -16.08 -15.64
N PHE A 326 11.39 -15.64 -14.37
CA PHE A 326 10.21 -15.56 -13.52
C PHE A 326 9.30 -14.39 -13.96
N LEU A 327 9.90 -13.27 -14.35
CA LEU A 327 9.13 -12.16 -14.93
C LEU A 327 8.57 -12.53 -16.31
N GLU A 328 9.29 -13.32 -17.11
CA GLU A 328 8.77 -13.87 -18.37
C GLU A 328 7.60 -14.86 -18.15
N GLU A 329 7.62 -15.60 -17.05
CA GLU A 329 6.54 -16.52 -16.68
C GLU A 329 5.28 -15.79 -16.18
N VAL A 330 5.45 -14.71 -15.38
CA VAL A 330 4.33 -14.02 -14.71
C VAL A 330 3.83 -12.81 -15.51
N VAL A 331 4.74 -11.94 -15.98
CA VAL A 331 4.45 -10.62 -16.59
C VAL A 331 5.24 -10.41 -17.89
N PRO A 332 5.13 -11.30 -18.89
CA PRO A 332 5.93 -11.24 -20.11
C PRO A 332 5.79 -9.92 -20.87
N HIS A 333 4.68 -9.22 -20.70
CA HIS A 333 4.41 -7.94 -21.35
C HIS A 333 5.24 -6.79 -20.76
N LEU A 334 5.77 -6.90 -19.53
CA LEU A 334 6.71 -5.93 -18.95
C LEU A 334 8.16 -6.18 -19.37
N VAL A 335 8.51 -7.40 -19.71
CA VAL A 335 9.90 -7.80 -19.98
C VAL A 335 10.54 -7.00 -21.13
N PRO A 336 9.88 -6.74 -22.28
CA PRO A 336 10.44 -5.90 -23.33
C PRO A 336 10.75 -4.48 -22.86
N ILE A 337 9.92 -3.91 -21.98
CA ILE A 337 10.10 -2.58 -21.42
C ILE A 337 11.33 -2.60 -20.51
N ILE A 338 11.42 -3.54 -19.57
CA ILE A 338 12.56 -3.68 -18.65
C ILE A 338 13.86 -3.87 -19.42
N LYS A 339 13.88 -4.70 -20.47
CA LYS A 339 15.04 -4.91 -21.33
C LYS A 339 15.45 -3.63 -22.07
N GLU A 340 14.50 -2.82 -22.55
CA GLU A 340 14.82 -1.53 -23.20
C GLU A 340 15.33 -0.51 -22.18
N LEU A 341 14.78 -0.46 -20.97
CA LEU A 341 15.27 0.39 -19.88
C LEU A 341 16.72 0.01 -19.50
N ASP A 342 17.00 -1.28 -19.32
CA ASP A 342 18.35 -1.79 -19.03
C ASP A 342 19.36 -1.44 -20.15
N LYS A 343 18.97 -1.63 -21.42
CA LYS A 343 19.79 -1.27 -22.57
C LYS A 343 20.18 0.22 -22.57
N ARG A 344 19.28 1.10 -22.16
CA ARG A 344 19.55 2.52 -22.03
C ARG A 344 20.53 2.81 -20.89
N VAL A 345 20.39 2.13 -19.76
CA VAL A 345 21.34 2.21 -18.64
C VAL A 345 22.72 1.75 -19.09
N LYS A 346 22.85 0.57 -19.71
CA LYS A 346 24.11 0.02 -20.23
C LYS A 346 24.80 0.89 -21.28
N LYS A 347 24.03 1.71 -22.00
CA LYS A 347 24.58 2.68 -22.97
C LYS A 347 25.29 3.83 -22.25
N VAL A 348 24.76 4.29 -21.14
CA VAL A 348 25.27 5.45 -20.37
C VAL A 348 26.34 5.00 -19.37
N TYR A 349 26.02 3.99 -18.58
CA TYR A 349 26.86 3.50 -17.49
C TYR A 349 27.54 2.17 -17.89
N LYS A 350 28.85 2.10 -17.72
CA LYS A 350 29.64 0.90 -18.07
C LYS A 350 29.89 -0.02 -16.87
N ASP A 351 29.61 0.47 -15.68
CA ASP A 351 29.74 -0.32 -14.45
C ASP A 351 28.64 -1.39 -14.37
N PRO A 352 28.99 -2.68 -14.30
CA PRO A 352 28.01 -3.75 -14.13
C PRO A 352 27.18 -3.64 -12.84
N ALA A 353 27.73 -3.01 -11.80
CA ALA A 353 27.06 -2.91 -10.49
C ALA A 353 25.79 -2.05 -10.53
N VAL A 354 25.61 -1.18 -11.55
CA VAL A 354 24.43 -0.29 -11.65
C VAL A 354 23.45 -0.72 -12.74
N GLN A 355 23.68 -1.85 -13.40
CA GLN A 355 22.81 -2.35 -14.45
C GLN A 355 21.51 -2.89 -13.87
N ILE A 356 20.41 -2.76 -14.61
CA ILE A 356 19.11 -3.30 -14.18
C ILE A 356 19.09 -4.83 -14.30
N ILE A 357 19.63 -5.38 -15.40
CA ILE A 357 19.76 -6.83 -15.61
C ILE A 357 21.24 -7.18 -15.52
N ASP A 358 21.59 -7.99 -14.54
CA ASP A 358 22.96 -8.43 -14.31
C ASP A 358 23.39 -9.59 -15.24
N GLU A 359 24.66 -10.04 -15.10
CA GLU A 359 25.24 -11.11 -15.91
C GLU A 359 24.62 -12.50 -15.66
N ASN A 360 23.84 -12.66 -14.60
CA ASN A 360 23.13 -13.89 -14.25
C ASN A 360 21.65 -13.82 -14.63
N ASP A 361 21.27 -12.89 -15.51
CA ASP A 361 19.89 -12.64 -15.91
C ASP A 361 18.93 -12.36 -14.72
N ARG A 362 19.42 -11.65 -13.68
CA ARG A 362 18.60 -11.20 -12.58
C ARG A 362 18.27 -9.72 -12.72
N VAL A 363 17.00 -9.39 -12.53
CA VAL A 363 16.49 -8.02 -12.59
C VAL A 363 16.57 -7.40 -11.20
N HIS A 364 17.38 -6.36 -11.04
CA HIS A 364 17.53 -5.59 -9.81
C HIS A 364 16.41 -4.56 -9.71
N MET A 365 15.45 -4.79 -8.82
CA MET A 365 14.26 -3.94 -8.71
C MET A 365 14.61 -2.51 -8.28
N ALA A 366 15.49 -2.34 -7.29
CA ALA A 366 15.95 -1.02 -6.86
C ALA A 366 16.64 -0.22 -7.97
N HIS A 367 17.34 -0.89 -8.91
CA HIS A 367 18.00 -0.18 -10.01
C HIS A 367 17.00 0.42 -11.02
N ILE A 368 15.83 -0.20 -11.17
CA ILE A 368 14.74 0.41 -11.96
C ILE A 368 14.33 1.73 -11.32
N ASP A 369 14.11 1.74 -10.01
CA ASP A 369 13.66 2.92 -9.26
C ASP A 369 14.70 4.04 -9.26
N ILE A 370 15.99 3.68 -9.07
CA ILE A 370 17.09 4.64 -9.04
C ILE A 370 17.28 5.32 -10.40
N HIS A 371 17.25 4.56 -11.50
CA HIS A 371 17.49 5.13 -12.84
C HIS A 371 16.28 5.88 -13.40
N TYR A 372 15.08 5.44 -13.06
CA TYR A 372 13.84 5.93 -13.64
C TYR A 372 12.89 6.57 -12.62
N GLY A 373 13.38 6.90 -11.42
CA GLY A 373 12.72 7.76 -10.45
C GLY A 373 13.24 9.21 -10.53
N TYR A 374 12.40 10.15 -10.07
CA TYR A 374 12.76 11.57 -9.93
C TYR A 374 13.69 11.79 -8.73
N ALA A 375 13.41 11.10 -7.62
CA ALA A 375 14.14 11.21 -6.36
C ALA A 375 14.31 9.84 -5.69
N VAL A 376 15.42 9.68 -4.99
CA VAL A 376 15.72 8.49 -4.18
C VAL A 376 16.00 8.94 -2.74
N ASN A 377 15.44 8.24 -1.78
CA ASN A 377 15.62 8.47 -0.36
C ASN A 377 15.98 7.17 0.37
N GLY A 378 16.87 7.24 1.36
CA GLY A 378 17.21 6.13 2.25
C GLY A 378 16.73 6.40 3.68
N VAL A 379 16.11 5.40 4.32
CA VAL A 379 15.64 5.52 5.72
C VAL A 379 16.81 5.48 6.71
N ALA A 380 17.82 4.64 6.44
CA ALA A 380 19.00 4.54 7.29
C ALA A 380 20.18 5.32 6.69
N HIS A 381 20.99 5.93 7.56
CA HIS A 381 22.21 6.66 7.15
C HIS A 381 23.17 5.78 6.32
N THR A 382 23.28 4.49 6.65
CA THR A 382 24.08 3.51 5.93
C THR A 382 23.58 3.18 4.54
N ASN A 383 22.31 3.44 4.22
CA ASN A 383 21.76 3.25 2.88
C ASN A 383 22.43 4.13 1.82
N HIS A 384 23.12 5.20 2.25
CA HIS A 384 23.89 6.08 1.37
C HIS A 384 25.25 5.49 0.96
N TYR A 385 25.76 4.45 1.66
CA TYR A 385 27.13 3.97 1.49
C TYR A 385 27.24 2.53 0.95
N GLU A 386 26.22 1.68 1.10
CA GLU A 386 26.39 0.24 0.86
C GLU A 386 25.52 -0.39 -0.24
N GLY A 387 24.62 0.30 -0.85
CA GLY A 387 23.74 -0.37 -1.82
C GLY A 387 23.09 0.52 -2.84
N VAL A 388 23.01 1.78 -2.55
CA VAL A 388 22.55 2.80 -3.49
C VAL A 388 23.77 3.53 -3.98
N THR A 389 24.35 3.08 -5.08
CA THR A 389 25.35 3.88 -5.81
C THR A 389 24.67 5.17 -6.20
N ASP A 390 25.02 6.24 -5.49
CA ASP A 390 24.48 7.58 -5.73
C ASP A 390 24.72 7.97 -7.20
N PRO A 391 23.66 8.17 -8.01
CA PRO A 391 23.82 8.70 -9.36
C PRO A 391 24.52 10.08 -9.37
N CYS A 392 24.63 10.73 -8.20
CA CYS A 392 25.33 12.01 -8.04
C CYS A 392 26.84 11.89 -8.16
N ASP A 393 27.46 10.75 -7.83
CA ASP A 393 28.90 10.53 -8.01
C ASP A 393 29.31 10.40 -9.47
N ALA A 394 28.35 10.19 -10.38
CA ALA A 394 28.57 10.14 -11.82
C ALA A 394 28.48 11.51 -12.53
N GLY A 395 28.52 12.61 -11.82
CA GLY A 395 28.57 13.97 -12.38
C GLY A 395 27.24 14.53 -12.91
N GLY A 396 26.12 13.96 -12.52
CA GLY A 396 24.77 14.45 -12.86
C GLY A 396 24.28 15.51 -11.86
N LYS A 397 24.06 16.74 -12.34
CA LYS A 397 23.41 17.78 -11.55
C LYS A 397 21.96 17.38 -11.29
N GLY A 398 21.58 17.16 -10.02
CA GLY A 398 20.18 17.17 -9.62
C GLY A 398 19.64 16.04 -8.77
N CYS A 399 20.47 15.24 -8.10
CA CYS A 399 19.96 14.32 -7.08
C CYS A 399 20.11 14.96 -5.70
N SER A 400 19.01 15.37 -5.07
CA SER A 400 19.02 15.81 -3.68
C SER A 400 18.55 14.63 -2.81
N CYS A 401 19.49 13.91 -2.19
CA CYS A 401 19.18 13.01 -1.10
C CYS A 401 18.67 13.85 0.08
N VAL A 402 17.37 13.81 0.35
CA VAL A 402 16.79 14.51 1.49
C VAL A 402 16.67 13.51 2.64
N PRO A 403 17.33 13.75 3.80
CA PRO A 403 17.11 12.93 4.98
C PRO A 403 15.63 13.00 5.37
N VAL A 404 15.02 11.84 5.72
CA VAL A 404 13.66 11.83 6.23
C VAL A 404 13.62 12.62 7.54
N SER A 405 13.21 13.86 7.48
CA SER A 405 12.71 14.59 8.62
C SER A 405 11.19 14.59 8.55
N ASN A 406 10.50 14.36 9.67
CA ASN A 406 9.04 14.48 9.80
C ASN A 406 8.57 15.94 9.66
N SER A 407 9.19 16.73 8.78
CA SER A 407 8.85 18.11 8.56
C SER A 407 7.93 18.29 7.37
N ARG A 408 7.09 19.29 7.42
CA ARG A 408 6.22 19.73 6.33
C ARG A 408 6.98 19.91 5.01
N GLU A 409 8.25 20.35 5.08
CA GLU A 409 9.13 20.54 3.92
C GLU A 409 9.41 19.26 3.14
N THR A 410 9.51 18.10 3.82
CA THR A 410 9.74 16.79 3.16
C THR A 410 8.54 16.39 2.29
N TYR A 411 7.32 16.65 2.75
CA TYR A 411 6.10 16.34 1.99
C TYR A 411 5.84 17.36 0.89
N GLU A 412 6.17 18.63 1.11
CA GLU A 412 6.07 19.68 0.08
C GLU A 412 7.05 19.42 -1.07
N LEU A 413 8.25 18.90 -0.81
CA LEU A 413 9.23 18.51 -1.83
C LEU A 413 8.77 17.31 -2.70
N LEU A 414 7.96 16.41 -2.15
CA LEU A 414 7.37 15.29 -2.89
C LEU A 414 6.16 15.73 -3.74
N ILE A 415 5.52 16.85 -3.40
CA ILE A 415 4.27 17.32 -4.02
C ILE A 415 4.49 18.56 -4.91
N VAL A 416 5.60 19.25 -4.78
CA VAL A 416 6.03 20.38 -5.63
C VAL A 416 6.99 19.89 -6.71
#